data_2af4c2be8e73da1f5da7654b62572e0b
#
_entry.id   2af4c2be8e73da1f5da7654b62572e0b
#
_cell.length_a   1.000
_cell.length_b   1.000
_cell.length_c   1.000
_cell.angle_alpha   90.00
_cell.angle_beta   90.00
_cell.angle_gamma   90.00
#
_symmetry.space_group_name_H-M   'P 1'
#
loop_
_entity.id
_entity.type
_entity.pdbx_description
1 polymer ?
#
loop_
_entity_poly.entity_id
_entity_poly.type
_entity_poly.pdbx_seq_one_letter_code
_entity_poly.pdbx_strand_id
1 'polypeptide(L)'
;MDEAALTGMTLTAPPPKLERAEEACAAAAEELSALGAAAHAEPEPLRVRAIRRQRFGPLTYRRLTFEHDPALPPSLAVEGLGGPATATAHLCRRGDARRPWLVWVHGAGQGQPLDLLFSRARRIQSELGFNVALPVQPGHGVRRNAWPRYPNMDPLANIAGMMRAVSEVRALVRWLQPQATAIVISGVSMGSPVAALVSHLEPVDAVAVYTPIFGLNAMIAQHLGRWGPSVRSVSDVLRSATVERMAAAVDLLAAEPSAPPERRLIVGAWHDRMALREPALALHEKWGGELYWHDGGHAGHLFSRRVQAASERFLGGVSEEVGRRWSG
;
A
#
# COMPACT_ATOMS: atom_id res chain seq x y z
N MET A 1 -0.69 17.37 -13.91
CA MET A 1 -1.74 17.03 -12.93
C MET A 1 -1.22 17.13 -11.49
N ASP A 2 -0.07 16.57 -11.19
CA ASP A 2 0.51 16.58 -9.83
C ASP A 2 0.71 17.98 -9.30
N GLU A 3 1.28 18.89 -10.12
CA GLU A 3 1.50 20.29 -9.75
C GLU A 3 0.21 21.04 -9.45
N ALA A 4 -0.82 20.84 -10.26
CA ALA A 4 -2.12 21.49 -10.06
C ALA A 4 -2.82 20.98 -8.77
N ALA A 5 -2.71 19.68 -8.49
CA ALA A 5 -3.25 19.09 -7.25
C ALA A 5 -2.51 19.63 -6.02
N LEU A 6 -1.17 19.64 -6.06
CA LEU A 6 -0.34 20.14 -4.98
C LEU A 6 -0.52 21.66 -4.75
N THR A 7 -0.62 22.44 -5.81
CA THR A 7 -0.88 23.88 -5.73
C THR A 7 -2.29 24.16 -5.19
N GLY A 8 -3.30 23.40 -5.64
CA GLY A 8 -4.67 23.51 -5.12
C GLY A 8 -4.73 23.29 -3.60
N MET A 9 -3.99 22.32 -3.08
CA MET A 9 -3.91 22.08 -1.63
C MET A 9 -3.33 23.28 -0.87
N THR A 10 -2.29 23.95 -1.40
CA THR A 10 -1.69 25.12 -0.71
C THR A 10 -2.56 26.37 -0.75
N LEU A 11 -3.38 26.54 -1.78
CA LEU A 11 -4.28 27.69 -1.92
C LEU A 11 -5.54 27.57 -1.06
N THR A 12 -5.96 26.36 -0.72
CA THR A 12 -7.26 26.11 -0.06
C THR A 12 -7.15 25.65 1.39
N ALA A 13 -5.95 25.25 1.84
CA ALA A 13 -5.75 24.76 3.20
C ALA A 13 -4.83 25.70 4.01
N PRO A 14 -5.09 25.87 5.33
CA PRO A 14 -4.17 26.58 6.20
C PRO A 14 -2.83 25.85 6.28
N PRO A 15 -1.74 26.56 6.68
CA PRO A 15 -0.46 25.90 6.91
C PRO A 15 -0.62 24.72 7.89
N PRO A 16 -0.14 23.51 7.55
CA PRO A 16 -0.25 22.37 8.43
C PRO A 16 0.56 22.58 9.71
N LYS A 17 0.06 22.01 10.79
CA LYS A 17 0.71 22.02 12.11
C LYS A 17 1.18 20.62 12.45
N LEU A 18 2.31 20.54 13.17
CA LEU A 18 2.79 19.28 13.72
C LEU A 18 1.78 18.77 14.75
N GLU A 19 1.38 17.52 14.62
CA GLU A 19 0.44 16.87 15.54
C GLU A 19 1.17 16.12 16.67
N ARG A 20 2.48 15.84 16.48
CA ARG A 20 3.31 15.16 17.47
C ARG A 20 4.76 15.67 17.43
N ALA A 21 5.31 15.99 18.60
CA ALA A 21 6.69 16.40 18.74
C ALA A 21 7.67 15.23 18.52
N GLU A 22 8.93 15.53 18.18
CA GLU A 22 9.96 14.53 17.90
C GLU A 22 10.25 13.63 19.10
N GLU A 23 10.28 14.20 20.30
CA GLU A 23 10.56 13.48 21.55
C GLU A 23 9.56 12.35 21.81
N ALA A 24 8.30 12.55 21.38
CA ALA A 24 7.27 11.52 21.49
C ALA A 24 7.47 10.33 20.53
N CYS A 25 8.35 10.48 19.53
CA CYS A 25 8.73 9.42 18.60
C CYS A 25 9.97 8.63 19.06
N ALA A 26 10.71 9.11 20.06
CA ALA A 26 11.99 8.51 20.46
C ALA A 26 11.83 7.06 20.94
N ALA A 27 10.84 6.80 21.79
CA ALA A 27 10.58 5.45 22.30
C ALA A 27 10.24 4.46 21.17
N ALA A 28 9.45 4.91 20.19
CA ALA A 28 9.11 4.09 19.01
C ALA A 28 10.34 3.84 18.13
N ALA A 29 11.19 4.85 17.93
CA ALA A 29 12.42 4.70 17.16
C ALA A 29 13.38 3.68 17.80
N GLU A 30 13.53 3.70 19.11
CA GLU A 30 14.36 2.75 19.86
C GLU A 30 13.79 1.33 19.80
N GLU A 31 12.50 1.17 20.12
CA GLU A 31 11.83 -0.13 20.11
C GLU A 31 11.85 -0.77 18.72
N LEU A 32 11.46 -0.03 17.67
CA LEU A 32 11.45 -0.54 16.30
C LEU A 32 12.86 -0.90 15.79
N SER A 33 13.88 -0.11 16.15
CA SER A 33 15.27 -0.41 15.82
C SER A 33 15.76 -1.69 16.52
N ALA A 34 15.35 -1.91 17.76
CA ALA A 34 15.70 -3.12 18.51
C ALA A 34 14.98 -4.37 17.97
N LEU A 35 13.73 -4.25 17.57
CA LEU A 35 12.92 -5.35 17.05
C LEU A 35 13.31 -5.72 15.60
N GLY A 36 13.72 -4.75 14.79
CA GLY A 36 13.99 -4.99 13.37
C GLY A 36 12.80 -5.67 12.67
N ALA A 37 13.03 -6.78 11.97
CA ALA A 37 11.98 -7.53 11.30
C ALA A 37 10.89 -8.08 12.24
N ALA A 38 11.21 -8.34 13.51
CA ALA A 38 10.25 -8.80 14.52
C ALA A 38 9.21 -7.74 14.89
N ALA A 39 9.38 -6.48 14.49
CA ALA A 39 8.38 -5.44 14.64
C ALA A 39 7.05 -5.77 13.91
N HIS A 40 7.11 -6.61 12.89
CA HIS A 40 5.95 -7.11 12.15
C HIS A 40 5.51 -8.48 12.68
N ALA A 41 4.79 -8.49 13.78
CA ALA A 41 4.23 -9.72 14.36
C ALA A 41 3.44 -10.53 13.32
N GLU A 42 3.41 -11.85 13.50
CA GLU A 42 2.57 -12.73 12.70
C GLU A 42 1.09 -12.41 12.94
N PRO A 43 0.29 -12.14 11.89
CA PRO A 43 -1.10 -11.78 12.09
C PRO A 43 -1.93 -12.99 12.50
N GLU A 44 -2.83 -12.78 13.45
CA GLU A 44 -3.84 -13.76 13.80
C GLU A 44 -4.73 -14.12 12.60
N PRO A 45 -5.30 -15.33 12.56
CA PRO A 45 -6.23 -15.74 11.52
C PRO A 45 -7.38 -14.75 11.38
N LEU A 46 -7.69 -14.35 10.15
CA LEU A 46 -8.74 -13.40 9.84
C LEU A 46 -10.10 -13.86 10.37
N ARG A 47 -10.74 -13.07 11.25
CA ARG A 47 -12.07 -13.32 11.80
C ARG A 47 -13.12 -12.60 10.99
N VAL A 48 -13.78 -13.32 10.08
CA VAL A 48 -14.85 -12.75 9.23
C VAL A 48 -16.04 -12.33 10.09
N ARG A 49 -16.40 -11.04 10.04
CA ARG A 49 -17.62 -10.47 10.63
C ARG A 49 -18.80 -10.53 9.69
N ALA A 50 -18.57 -10.15 8.44
CA ALA A 50 -19.61 -10.14 7.41
C ALA A 50 -19.00 -10.17 6.00
N ILE A 51 -19.72 -10.82 5.08
CA ILE A 51 -19.50 -10.71 3.64
C ILE A 51 -20.82 -10.27 3.02
N ARG A 52 -20.88 -9.02 2.52
CA ARG A 52 -22.10 -8.45 1.97
C ARG A 52 -21.94 -8.15 0.49
N ARG A 53 -22.88 -8.62 -0.33
CA ARG A 53 -22.95 -8.26 -1.74
C ARG A 53 -23.27 -6.77 -1.87
N GLN A 54 -22.51 -6.08 -2.71
CA GLN A 54 -22.62 -4.65 -2.96
C GLN A 54 -22.60 -4.40 -4.47
N ARG A 55 -23.07 -3.23 -4.88
CA ARG A 55 -23.03 -2.77 -6.27
C ARG A 55 -22.50 -1.34 -6.34
N PHE A 56 -21.65 -1.10 -7.33
CA PHE A 56 -21.15 0.23 -7.66
C PHE A 56 -21.17 0.38 -9.20
N GLY A 57 -22.11 1.18 -9.72
CA GLY A 57 -22.35 1.25 -11.15
C GLY A 57 -22.63 -0.15 -11.74
N PRO A 58 -21.92 -0.55 -12.80
CA PRO A 58 -22.06 -1.87 -13.43
C PRO A 58 -21.34 -2.99 -12.67
N LEU A 59 -20.58 -2.67 -11.63
CA LEU A 59 -19.77 -3.63 -10.87
C LEU A 59 -20.57 -4.20 -9.71
N THR A 60 -20.55 -5.53 -9.58
CA THR A 60 -20.97 -6.25 -8.37
C THR A 60 -19.73 -6.76 -7.68
N TYR A 61 -19.61 -6.49 -6.37
CA TYR A 61 -18.52 -6.94 -5.53
C TYR A 61 -19.04 -7.42 -4.18
N ARG A 62 -18.21 -8.08 -3.41
CA ARG A 62 -18.50 -8.45 -2.01
C ARG A 62 -17.66 -7.57 -1.09
N ARG A 63 -18.27 -6.92 -0.12
CA ARG A 63 -17.54 -6.25 0.95
C ARG A 63 -17.32 -7.24 2.07
N LEU A 64 -16.07 -7.66 2.25
CA LEU A 64 -15.59 -8.40 3.40
C LEU A 64 -15.34 -7.42 4.54
N THR A 65 -15.86 -7.72 5.72
CA THR A 65 -15.58 -7.00 6.97
C THR A 65 -15.06 -8.01 7.97
N PHE A 66 -13.93 -7.72 8.61
CA PHE A 66 -13.29 -8.61 9.57
C PHE A 66 -12.69 -7.82 10.72
N GLU A 67 -12.54 -8.46 11.87
CA GLU A 67 -11.78 -7.90 12.97
C GLU A 67 -10.33 -8.30 12.88
N HIS A 68 -9.48 -7.37 13.23
CA HIS A 68 -8.05 -7.54 13.21
C HIS A 68 -7.38 -6.70 14.29
N ASP A 69 -6.50 -7.33 15.06
CA ASP A 69 -5.52 -6.68 15.92
C ASP A 69 -4.16 -6.79 15.25
N PRO A 70 -3.49 -5.69 14.93
CA PRO A 70 -2.19 -5.73 14.28
C PRO A 70 -1.06 -6.17 15.20
N ALA A 71 -1.31 -6.27 16.51
CA ALA A 71 -0.28 -6.52 17.53
C ALA A 71 0.92 -5.57 17.37
N LEU A 72 0.65 -4.27 17.25
CA LEU A 72 1.72 -3.25 17.10
C LEU A 72 2.63 -3.25 18.33
N PRO A 73 3.93 -2.93 18.15
CA PRO A 73 4.83 -2.66 19.27
C PRO A 73 4.23 -1.65 20.24
N PRO A 74 4.41 -1.80 21.57
CA PRO A 74 3.79 -0.96 22.59
C PRO A 74 3.95 0.54 22.37
N SER A 75 5.11 0.99 21.91
CA SER A 75 5.36 2.42 21.62
C SER A 75 4.51 2.98 20.47
N LEU A 76 4.02 2.13 19.56
CA LEU A 76 3.09 2.49 18.50
C LEU A 76 1.63 2.28 18.87
N ALA A 77 1.35 1.48 19.90
CA ALA A 77 0.00 1.15 20.33
C ALA A 77 -0.63 2.20 21.24
N VAL A 78 -0.23 3.47 21.12
CA VAL A 78 -0.68 4.58 21.94
C VAL A 78 -1.86 5.33 21.31
N GLU A 79 -2.67 6.02 22.13
CA GLU A 79 -3.70 6.98 21.71
C GLU A 79 -4.66 6.45 20.63
N GLY A 80 -5.04 5.17 20.72
CA GLY A 80 -5.97 4.54 19.75
C GLY A 80 -5.33 4.08 18.44
N LEU A 81 -4.00 4.15 18.31
CA LEU A 81 -3.30 3.62 17.14
C LEU A 81 -3.19 2.10 17.16
N GLY A 82 -3.15 1.47 18.34
CA GLY A 82 -3.11 0.01 18.51
C GLY A 82 -4.48 -0.62 18.75
N GLY A 83 -4.45 -1.91 19.05
CA GLY A 83 -5.59 -2.73 19.41
C GLY A 83 -6.51 -3.15 18.26
N PRO A 84 -7.55 -3.93 18.56
CA PRO A 84 -8.44 -4.46 17.54
C PRO A 84 -9.27 -3.39 16.85
N ALA A 85 -9.44 -3.50 15.54
CA ALA A 85 -10.30 -2.64 14.75
C ALA A 85 -10.96 -3.42 13.61
N THR A 86 -12.07 -2.89 13.10
CA THR A 86 -12.74 -3.45 11.93
C THR A 86 -11.99 -3.08 10.66
N ALA A 87 -11.48 -4.09 9.98
CA ALA A 87 -10.88 -3.98 8.66
C ALA A 87 -11.89 -4.32 7.57
N THR A 88 -11.62 -3.85 6.35
CA THR A 88 -12.52 -4.03 5.20
C THR A 88 -11.73 -4.33 3.94
N ALA A 89 -12.24 -5.23 3.09
CA ALA A 89 -11.76 -5.42 1.73
C ALA A 89 -12.93 -5.52 0.74
N HIS A 90 -12.74 -5.03 -0.48
CA HIS A 90 -13.67 -5.20 -1.59
C HIS A 90 -13.21 -6.37 -2.45
N LEU A 91 -14.05 -7.39 -2.62
CA LEU A 91 -13.72 -8.62 -3.31
C LEU A 91 -14.53 -8.76 -4.60
N CYS A 92 -13.85 -8.82 -5.74
CA CYS A 92 -14.41 -9.25 -7.01
C CYS A 92 -14.04 -10.72 -7.23
N ARG A 93 -14.96 -11.64 -6.94
CA ARG A 93 -14.79 -13.09 -7.12
C ARG A 93 -15.72 -13.61 -8.19
N ARG A 94 -15.19 -14.46 -9.08
CA ARG A 94 -15.95 -15.13 -10.13
C ARG A 94 -16.10 -16.62 -9.83
N GLY A 95 -17.33 -17.04 -9.52
CA GLY A 95 -17.63 -18.45 -9.20
C GLY A 95 -16.91 -18.95 -7.94
N ASP A 96 -16.91 -20.27 -7.76
CA ASP A 96 -16.33 -20.93 -6.59
C ASP A 96 -15.02 -21.67 -6.89
N ALA A 97 -14.67 -21.82 -8.16
CA ALA A 97 -13.40 -22.42 -8.56
C ALA A 97 -12.20 -21.64 -8.02
N ARG A 98 -11.13 -22.34 -7.66
CA ARG A 98 -9.85 -21.74 -7.32
C ARG A 98 -9.31 -20.98 -8.53
N ARG A 99 -8.85 -19.77 -8.30
CA ARG A 99 -8.31 -18.84 -9.32
C ARG A 99 -7.15 -18.07 -8.73
N PRO A 100 -6.27 -17.48 -9.55
CA PRO A 100 -5.31 -16.54 -9.04
C PRO A 100 -6.03 -15.31 -8.47
N TRP A 101 -5.42 -14.69 -7.44
CA TRP A 101 -5.91 -13.46 -6.82
C TRP A 101 -4.92 -12.33 -7.03
N LEU A 102 -5.43 -11.18 -7.42
CA LEU A 102 -4.72 -9.91 -7.34
C LEU A 102 -5.18 -9.18 -6.07
N VAL A 103 -4.26 -8.98 -5.14
CA VAL A 103 -4.46 -8.12 -3.96
C VAL A 103 -3.92 -6.73 -4.33
N TRP A 104 -4.82 -5.76 -4.51
CA TRP A 104 -4.49 -4.42 -4.97
C TRP A 104 -4.57 -3.41 -3.82
N VAL A 105 -3.42 -2.95 -3.33
CA VAL A 105 -3.28 -2.02 -2.20
C VAL A 105 -3.26 -0.59 -2.75
N HIS A 106 -4.26 0.18 -2.37
CA HIS A 106 -4.49 1.53 -2.90
C HIS A 106 -3.53 2.59 -2.32
N GLY A 107 -3.43 3.75 -3.00
CA GLY A 107 -2.71 4.93 -2.53
C GLY A 107 -3.52 5.82 -1.59
N ALA A 108 -2.91 6.95 -1.18
CA ALA A 108 -3.57 7.95 -0.35
C ALA A 108 -4.83 8.52 -1.02
N GLY A 109 -5.86 8.79 -0.21
CA GLY A 109 -7.13 9.35 -0.68
C GLY A 109 -8.06 8.37 -1.40
N GLN A 110 -7.65 7.14 -1.58
CA GLN A 110 -8.41 6.05 -2.20
C GLN A 110 -9.12 5.18 -1.14
N GLY A 111 -9.44 3.92 -1.45
CA GLY A 111 -10.16 2.99 -0.56
C GLY A 111 -11.68 2.99 -0.78
N GLN A 112 -12.15 3.56 -1.88
CA GLN A 112 -13.56 3.61 -2.27
C GLN A 112 -13.89 2.48 -3.27
N PRO A 113 -15.16 2.09 -3.43
CA PRO A 113 -15.56 1.15 -4.48
C PRO A 113 -15.19 1.60 -5.91
N LEU A 114 -14.97 2.91 -6.11
CA LEU A 114 -14.47 3.50 -7.36
C LEU A 114 -13.10 2.91 -7.75
N ASP A 115 -12.29 2.52 -6.79
CA ASP A 115 -10.95 1.96 -7.05
C ASP A 115 -11.00 0.60 -7.77
N LEU A 116 -12.15 -0.07 -7.72
CA LEU A 116 -12.40 -1.24 -8.57
C LEU A 116 -12.38 -0.93 -10.07
N LEU A 117 -12.66 0.33 -10.44
CA LEU A 117 -12.52 0.79 -11.82
C LEU A 117 -11.05 1.13 -12.14
N PHE A 118 -10.35 1.81 -11.23
CA PHE A 118 -8.94 2.15 -11.40
C PHE A 118 -8.04 0.92 -11.44
N SER A 119 -8.31 -0.07 -10.60
CA SER A 119 -7.63 -1.38 -10.65
C SER A 119 -8.03 -2.22 -11.85
N ARG A 120 -9.02 -1.77 -12.65
CA ARG A 120 -9.58 -2.53 -13.79
C ARG A 120 -10.07 -3.93 -13.41
N ALA A 121 -10.57 -4.08 -12.19
CA ALA A 121 -10.96 -5.36 -11.60
C ALA A 121 -11.83 -6.22 -12.54
N ARG A 122 -12.79 -5.60 -13.25
CA ARG A 122 -13.63 -6.31 -14.21
C ARG A 122 -12.85 -6.92 -15.37
N ARG A 123 -11.93 -6.15 -15.97
CA ARG A 123 -11.13 -6.62 -17.10
C ARG A 123 -10.15 -7.70 -16.67
N ILE A 124 -9.44 -7.48 -15.57
CA ILE A 124 -8.53 -8.47 -14.97
C ILE A 124 -9.27 -9.77 -14.68
N GLN A 125 -10.51 -9.68 -14.18
CA GLN A 125 -11.34 -10.85 -13.93
C GLN A 125 -11.82 -11.54 -15.20
N SER A 126 -12.24 -10.80 -16.22
CA SER A 126 -12.83 -11.39 -17.44
C SER A 126 -11.78 -11.90 -18.43
N GLU A 127 -10.66 -11.19 -18.59
CA GLU A 127 -9.65 -11.46 -19.61
C GLU A 127 -8.46 -12.27 -19.08
N LEU A 128 -8.05 -12.02 -17.81
CA LEU A 128 -6.90 -12.69 -17.22
C LEU A 128 -7.26 -13.77 -16.20
N GLY A 129 -8.53 -13.91 -15.86
CA GLY A 129 -9.04 -14.97 -14.99
C GLY A 129 -8.79 -14.78 -13.51
N PHE A 130 -8.23 -13.64 -13.08
CA PHE A 130 -7.99 -13.35 -11.67
C PHE A 130 -9.28 -13.00 -10.90
N ASN A 131 -9.33 -13.37 -9.64
CA ASN A 131 -10.12 -12.66 -8.67
C ASN A 131 -9.36 -11.42 -8.18
N VAL A 132 -10.07 -10.40 -7.67
CA VAL A 132 -9.43 -9.16 -7.21
C VAL A 132 -9.90 -8.84 -5.80
N ALA A 133 -8.95 -8.53 -4.92
CA ALA A 133 -9.19 -8.07 -3.57
C ALA A 133 -8.57 -6.68 -3.39
N LEU A 134 -9.38 -5.72 -2.93
CA LEU A 134 -8.95 -4.36 -2.59
C LEU A 134 -9.08 -4.17 -1.08
N PRO A 135 -8.03 -4.39 -0.28
CA PRO A 135 -8.02 -4.01 1.12
C PRO A 135 -8.14 -2.49 1.26
N VAL A 136 -8.98 -2.04 2.19
CA VAL A 136 -9.16 -0.62 2.51
C VAL A 136 -8.23 -0.28 3.66
N GLN A 137 -7.22 0.56 3.41
CA GLN A 137 -6.24 0.95 4.43
C GLN A 137 -6.90 1.71 5.59
N PRO A 138 -6.28 1.71 6.80
CA PRO A 138 -6.74 2.52 7.94
C PRO A 138 -6.98 3.98 7.53
N GLY A 139 -8.01 4.62 8.09
CA GLY A 139 -8.31 6.03 7.81
C GLY A 139 -8.79 6.36 6.40
N HIS A 140 -9.05 5.36 5.54
CA HIS A 140 -9.46 5.55 4.15
C HIS A 140 -10.85 4.98 3.86
N GLY A 141 -11.42 5.39 2.74
CA GLY A 141 -12.66 4.86 2.21
C GLY A 141 -13.78 4.81 3.25
N VAL A 142 -14.36 3.63 3.43
CA VAL A 142 -15.42 3.39 4.45
C VAL A 142 -14.89 3.42 5.88
N ARG A 143 -13.58 3.45 6.08
CA ARG A 143 -12.89 3.46 7.38
C ARG A 143 -12.39 4.84 7.79
N ARG A 144 -12.63 5.90 7.02
CA ARG A 144 -12.05 7.23 7.23
C ARG A 144 -12.35 7.87 8.59
N ASN A 145 -13.42 7.43 9.27
CA ASN A 145 -13.81 7.92 10.59
C ASN A 145 -13.56 6.88 11.70
N ALA A 146 -13.07 5.69 11.34
CA ALA A 146 -12.82 4.59 12.28
C ALA A 146 -11.34 4.47 12.69
N TRP A 147 -10.50 5.34 12.17
CA TRP A 147 -9.06 5.40 12.42
C TRP A 147 -8.59 6.86 12.28
N PRO A 148 -7.56 7.30 13.01
CA PRO A 148 -6.93 8.59 12.76
C PRO A 148 -6.60 8.77 11.28
N ARG A 149 -6.73 9.99 10.77
CA ARG A 149 -6.40 10.26 9.37
C ARG A 149 -4.96 9.88 9.10
N TYR A 150 -4.72 9.27 7.95
CA TYR A 150 -3.45 8.75 7.54
C TYR A 150 -3.41 8.84 5.99
N PRO A 151 -2.40 9.45 5.37
CA PRO A 151 -1.29 10.18 6.03
C PRO A 151 -1.73 11.53 6.64
N ASN A 152 -0.99 11.98 7.66
CA ASN A 152 -1.21 13.25 8.37
C ASN A 152 0.13 13.86 8.86
N MET A 153 0.06 14.85 9.77
CA MET A 153 1.23 15.51 10.36
C MET A 153 1.70 14.87 11.68
N ASP A 154 1.19 13.71 12.04
CA ASP A 154 1.71 12.88 13.13
C ASP A 154 2.60 11.78 12.55
N PRO A 155 3.96 11.87 12.68
CA PRO A 155 4.86 10.88 12.12
C PRO A 155 4.68 9.49 12.72
N LEU A 156 4.30 9.39 13.99
CA LEU A 156 4.04 8.13 14.67
C LEU A 156 2.77 7.46 14.11
N ALA A 157 1.69 8.24 13.95
CA ALA A 157 0.44 7.74 13.38
C ALA A 157 0.60 7.26 11.93
N ASN A 158 1.48 7.92 11.15
CA ASN A 158 1.81 7.48 9.80
C ASN A 158 2.48 6.10 9.79
N ILE A 159 3.42 5.85 10.68
CA ILE A 159 4.11 4.56 10.80
C ILE A 159 3.15 3.49 11.35
N ALA A 160 2.43 3.79 12.42
CA ALA A 160 1.45 2.86 13.00
C ALA A 160 0.34 2.49 11.99
N GLY A 161 -0.15 3.47 11.22
CA GLY A 161 -1.14 3.25 10.16
C GLY A 161 -0.62 2.33 9.05
N MET A 162 0.63 2.51 8.63
CA MET A 162 1.27 1.66 7.62
C MET A 162 1.53 0.25 8.15
N MET A 163 2.05 0.09 9.38
CA MET A 163 2.26 -1.23 9.99
C MET A 163 0.94 -1.98 10.18
N ARG A 164 -0.14 -1.27 10.61
CA ARG A 164 -1.48 -1.85 10.66
C ARG A 164 -1.95 -2.30 9.28
N ALA A 165 -1.75 -1.48 8.24
CA ALA A 165 -2.12 -1.86 6.87
C ALA A 165 -1.36 -3.12 6.41
N VAL A 166 -0.06 -3.21 6.71
CA VAL A 166 0.75 -4.42 6.43
C VAL A 166 0.16 -5.64 7.13
N SER A 167 -0.13 -5.56 8.44
CA SER A 167 -0.69 -6.66 9.23
C SER A 167 -2.06 -7.12 8.69
N GLU A 168 -2.97 -6.18 8.40
CA GLU A 168 -4.31 -6.47 7.84
C GLU A 168 -4.23 -7.12 6.45
N VAL A 169 -3.32 -6.66 5.58
CA VAL A 169 -3.14 -7.23 4.24
C VAL A 169 -2.50 -8.61 4.33
N ARG A 170 -1.56 -8.85 5.26
CA ARG A 170 -1.01 -10.19 5.53
C ARG A 170 -2.10 -11.17 5.97
N ALA A 171 -2.96 -10.76 6.92
CA ALA A 171 -4.10 -11.58 7.34
C ALA A 171 -5.04 -11.90 6.16
N LEU A 172 -5.29 -10.92 5.28
CA LEU A 172 -6.10 -11.14 4.07
C LEU A 172 -5.41 -12.10 3.10
N VAL A 173 -4.11 -11.96 2.83
CA VAL A 173 -3.33 -12.85 1.97
C VAL A 173 -3.42 -14.29 2.50
N ARG A 174 -3.18 -14.52 3.77
CA ARG A 174 -3.28 -15.84 4.40
C ARG A 174 -4.70 -16.43 4.29
N TRP A 175 -5.73 -15.60 4.43
CA TRP A 175 -7.12 -16.05 4.27
C TRP A 175 -7.45 -16.41 2.80
N LEU A 176 -6.80 -15.76 1.83
CA LEU A 176 -6.98 -16.04 0.40
C LEU A 176 -6.20 -17.28 -0.06
N GLN A 177 -5.03 -17.57 0.50
CA GLN A 177 -4.13 -18.65 0.06
C GLN A 177 -4.81 -20.01 -0.12
N PRO A 178 -5.63 -20.53 0.80
CA PRO A 178 -6.27 -21.85 0.62
C PRO A 178 -7.24 -21.92 -0.56
N GLN A 179 -7.73 -20.78 -1.02
CA GLN A 179 -8.71 -20.65 -2.10
C GLN A 179 -8.12 -20.03 -3.39
N ALA A 180 -6.80 -19.81 -3.40
CA ALA A 180 -6.06 -19.27 -4.53
C ALA A 180 -5.27 -20.36 -5.27
N THR A 181 -5.06 -20.17 -6.57
CA THR A 181 -4.05 -20.91 -7.35
C THR A 181 -2.72 -20.14 -7.38
N ALA A 182 -2.77 -18.82 -7.23
CA ALA A 182 -1.64 -17.93 -7.04
C ALA A 182 -2.09 -16.65 -6.36
N ILE A 183 -1.16 -15.96 -5.70
CA ILE A 183 -1.39 -14.61 -5.15
C ILE A 183 -0.39 -13.63 -5.74
N VAL A 184 -0.92 -12.61 -6.40
CA VAL A 184 -0.17 -11.44 -6.83
C VAL A 184 -0.53 -10.29 -5.92
N ILE A 185 0.46 -9.62 -5.35
CA ILE A 185 0.23 -8.38 -4.61
C ILE A 185 0.68 -7.17 -5.42
N SER A 186 -0.13 -6.13 -5.39
CA SER A 186 0.15 -4.89 -6.11
C SER A 186 -0.10 -3.69 -5.20
N GLY A 187 0.79 -2.70 -5.25
CA GLY A 187 0.68 -1.48 -4.47
C GLY A 187 0.82 -0.23 -5.35
N VAL A 188 0.03 0.79 -5.05
CA VAL A 188 0.06 2.07 -5.74
C VAL A 188 0.45 3.17 -4.77
N SER A 189 1.47 3.98 -5.11
CA SER A 189 1.87 5.13 -4.28
C SER A 189 2.14 4.70 -2.83
N MET A 190 1.41 5.22 -1.85
CA MET A 190 1.47 4.84 -0.44
C MET A 190 1.15 3.34 -0.20
N GLY A 191 0.44 2.68 -1.10
CA GLY A 191 0.20 1.25 -1.03
C GLY A 191 1.41 0.40 -1.44
N SER A 192 2.41 0.99 -2.10
CA SER A 192 3.61 0.26 -2.58
C SER A 192 4.47 -0.28 -1.43
N PRO A 193 4.83 0.49 -0.39
CA PRO A 193 5.54 -0.06 0.75
C PRO A 193 4.75 -1.14 1.49
N VAL A 194 3.42 -1.02 1.58
CA VAL A 194 2.59 -2.08 2.16
C VAL A 194 2.67 -3.36 1.33
N ALA A 195 2.52 -3.27 0.00
CA ALA A 195 2.62 -4.43 -0.89
C ALA A 195 4.03 -5.07 -0.85
N ALA A 196 5.08 -4.25 -0.81
CA ALA A 196 6.46 -4.70 -0.72
C ALA A 196 6.72 -5.47 0.58
N LEU A 197 6.34 -4.89 1.72
CA LEU A 197 6.51 -5.54 3.03
C LEU A 197 5.69 -6.82 3.16
N VAL A 198 4.46 -6.84 2.65
CA VAL A 198 3.65 -8.06 2.61
C VAL A 198 4.33 -9.13 1.74
N SER A 199 4.89 -8.76 0.58
CA SER A 199 5.59 -9.71 -0.29
C SER A 199 6.92 -10.23 0.28
N HIS A 200 7.49 -9.50 1.25
CA HIS A 200 8.66 -9.93 2.03
C HIS A 200 8.26 -10.90 3.15
N LEU A 201 7.14 -10.61 3.83
CA LEU A 201 6.70 -11.31 5.04
C LEU A 201 5.77 -12.50 4.78
N GLU A 202 5.18 -12.59 3.61
CA GLU A 202 4.28 -13.66 3.21
C GLU A 202 4.70 -14.26 1.85
N PRO A 203 4.49 -15.55 1.63
CA PRO A 203 4.72 -16.16 0.34
C PRO A 203 3.68 -15.64 -0.67
N VAL A 204 4.15 -14.94 -1.70
CA VAL A 204 3.34 -14.49 -2.83
C VAL A 204 4.02 -14.88 -4.15
N ASP A 205 3.24 -15.09 -5.19
CA ASP A 205 3.75 -15.56 -6.49
C ASP A 205 4.32 -14.41 -7.34
N ALA A 206 3.86 -13.17 -7.14
CA ALA A 206 4.37 -12.00 -7.83
C ALA A 206 4.06 -10.71 -7.07
N VAL A 207 4.86 -9.67 -7.31
CA VAL A 207 4.68 -8.33 -6.75
C VAL A 207 4.81 -7.25 -7.81
N ALA A 208 3.92 -6.25 -7.76
CA ALA A 208 3.97 -5.08 -8.63
C ALA A 208 3.80 -3.79 -7.83
N VAL A 209 4.68 -2.81 -8.01
CA VAL A 209 4.60 -1.51 -7.35
C VAL A 209 4.54 -0.38 -8.38
N TYR A 210 3.62 0.55 -8.18
CA TYR A 210 3.34 1.65 -9.10
C TYR A 210 3.60 2.98 -8.43
N THR A 211 4.47 3.79 -9.03
CA THR A 211 4.92 5.09 -8.48
C THR A 211 5.18 4.99 -6.97
N PRO A 212 6.10 4.08 -6.56
CA PRO A 212 6.29 3.74 -5.16
C PRO A 212 6.80 4.94 -4.35
N ILE A 213 6.22 5.13 -3.16
CA ILE A 213 6.67 6.15 -2.20
C ILE A 213 7.73 5.53 -1.29
N PHE A 214 8.81 6.27 -1.11
CA PHE A 214 9.92 5.96 -0.22
C PHE A 214 9.94 6.98 0.92
N GLY A 215 9.72 6.51 2.16
CA GLY A 215 9.72 7.37 3.32
C GLY A 215 8.54 8.36 3.35
N LEU A 216 7.36 7.90 3.78
CA LEU A 216 6.12 8.70 3.78
C LEU A 216 6.29 10.05 4.47
N ASN A 217 6.90 10.08 5.67
CA ASN A 217 7.11 11.32 6.42
C ASN A 217 8.06 12.28 5.69
N ALA A 218 9.14 11.78 5.11
CA ALA A 218 10.09 12.57 4.33
C ALA A 218 9.44 13.14 3.07
N MET A 219 8.59 12.37 2.39
CA MET A 219 7.81 12.83 1.24
C MET A 219 6.84 13.94 1.62
N ILE A 220 6.11 13.80 2.74
CA ILE A 220 5.25 14.87 3.26
C ILE A 220 6.08 16.13 3.51
N ALA A 221 7.20 16.03 4.23
CA ALA A 221 8.10 17.15 4.53
C ALA A 221 8.59 17.86 3.26
N GLN A 222 8.92 17.12 2.20
CA GLN A 222 9.34 17.69 0.92
C GLN A 222 8.28 18.61 0.32
N HIS A 223 7.00 18.22 0.42
CA HIS A 223 5.90 19.01 -0.13
C HIS A 223 5.47 20.17 0.75
N LEU A 224 5.82 20.16 2.05
CA LEU A 224 5.54 21.27 2.97
C LEU A 224 6.24 22.58 2.59
N GLY A 225 7.37 22.53 1.92
CA GLY A 225 8.10 23.71 1.44
C GLY A 225 7.24 24.70 0.64
N ARG A 226 6.13 24.26 0.08
CA ARG A 226 5.17 25.11 -0.65
C ARG A 226 4.44 26.13 0.24
N TRP A 227 4.34 25.87 1.55
CA TRP A 227 3.80 26.84 2.54
C TRP A 227 4.84 27.82 3.07
N GLY A 228 6.09 27.74 2.57
CA GLY A 228 7.17 28.65 2.92
C GLY A 228 7.72 28.44 4.34
N PRO A 229 8.33 29.50 4.95
CA PRO A 229 9.02 29.37 6.24
C PRO A 229 8.13 28.95 7.42
N SER A 230 6.82 29.20 7.35
CA SER A 230 5.87 28.92 8.45
C SER A 230 5.75 27.45 8.83
N VAL A 231 6.17 26.54 7.95
CA VAL A 231 6.12 25.07 8.18
C VAL A 231 7.49 24.43 8.33
N ARG A 232 8.54 25.24 8.48
CA ARG A 232 9.92 24.71 8.59
C ARG A 232 10.07 23.75 9.74
N SER A 233 9.60 24.11 10.94
CA SER A 233 9.67 23.24 12.13
C SER A 233 8.95 21.91 11.93
N VAL A 234 7.81 21.91 11.23
CA VAL A 234 7.09 20.67 10.90
C VAL A 234 7.92 19.81 9.95
N SER A 235 8.48 20.41 8.92
CA SER A 235 9.35 19.72 7.95
C SER A 235 10.59 19.14 8.60
N ASP A 236 11.20 19.88 9.53
CA ASP A 236 12.41 19.45 10.24
C ASP A 236 12.14 18.23 11.11
N VAL A 237 11.03 18.20 11.86
CA VAL A 237 10.63 17.02 12.65
C VAL A 237 10.35 15.81 11.75
N LEU A 238 9.59 15.98 10.68
CA LEU A 238 9.26 14.88 9.77
C LEU A 238 10.50 14.29 9.05
N ARG A 239 11.61 15.02 9.03
CA ARG A 239 12.91 14.59 8.47
C ARG A 239 13.96 14.30 9.53
N SER A 240 13.61 14.39 10.80
CA SER A 240 14.59 14.16 11.87
C SER A 240 15.11 12.72 11.84
N ALA A 241 16.33 12.54 12.35
CA ALA A 241 16.94 11.21 12.47
C ALA A 241 16.11 10.24 13.32
N THR A 242 15.37 10.75 14.29
CA THR A 242 14.44 9.97 15.13
C THR A 242 13.29 9.42 14.28
N VAL A 243 12.62 10.28 13.50
CA VAL A 243 11.52 9.87 12.62
C VAL A 243 12.01 8.96 11.49
N GLU A 244 13.20 9.20 10.96
CA GLU A 244 13.82 8.34 9.93
C GLU A 244 14.10 6.93 10.48
N ARG A 245 14.71 6.81 11.68
CA ARG A 245 14.93 5.51 12.33
C ARG A 245 13.61 4.76 12.58
N MET A 246 12.58 5.46 13.05
CA MET A 246 11.25 4.86 13.24
C MET A 246 10.65 4.39 11.90
N ALA A 247 10.83 5.17 10.83
CA ALA A 247 10.31 4.85 9.50
C ALA A 247 11.00 3.66 8.83
N ALA A 248 12.18 3.26 9.30
CA ALA A 248 12.91 2.09 8.78
C ALA A 248 12.08 0.79 8.89
N ALA A 249 11.18 0.68 9.88
CA ALA A 249 10.28 -0.46 10.02
C ALA A 249 9.30 -0.63 8.84
N VAL A 250 9.06 0.42 8.08
CA VAL A 250 8.14 0.41 6.92
C VAL A 250 8.84 0.83 5.62
N ASP A 251 10.16 0.70 5.59
CA ASP A 251 10.95 1.05 4.42
C ASP A 251 10.79 0.00 3.32
N LEU A 252 10.31 0.44 2.18
CA LEU A 252 10.16 -0.38 0.98
C LEU A 252 11.51 -0.91 0.48
N LEU A 253 12.59 -0.13 0.64
CA LEU A 253 13.94 -0.58 0.27
C LEU A 253 14.46 -1.69 1.19
N ALA A 254 13.94 -1.84 2.40
CA ALA A 254 14.30 -2.96 3.28
C ALA A 254 13.62 -4.28 2.87
N ALA A 255 12.51 -4.20 2.14
CA ALA A 255 11.77 -5.38 1.71
C ALA A 255 12.51 -6.17 0.62
N GLU A 256 12.55 -7.50 0.78
CA GLU A 256 13.01 -8.44 -0.25
C GLU A 256 11.86 -9.40 -0.55
N PRO A 257 11.18 -9.25 -1.71
CA PRO A 257 10.02 -10.07 -2.04
C PRO A 257 10.33 -11.56 -2.08
N SER A 258 9.41 -12.39 -1.57
CA SER A 258 9.47 -13.86 -1.71
C SER A 258 9.33 -14.31 -3.18
N ALA A 259 8.65 -13.51 -4.00
CA ALA A 259 8.54 -13.77 -5.43
C ALA A 259 9.90 -13.62 -6.13
N PRO A 260 10.25 -14.48 -7.11
CA PRO A 260 11.52 -14.40 -7.84
C PRO A 260 11.59 -13.14 -8.72
N PRO A 261 12.79 -12.67 -9.13
CA PRO A 261 12.96 -11.42 -9.88
C PRO A 261 12.07 -11.28 -11.11
N GLU A 262 11.89 -12.33 -11.91
CA GLU A 262 11.04 -12.34 -13.10
C GLU A 262 9.54 -12.14 -12.79
N ARG A 263 9.18 -12.16 -11.52
CA ARG A 263 7.83 -11.94 -10.96
C ARG A 263 7.72 -10.63 -10.18
N ARG A 264 8.63 -9.70 -10.43
CA ARG A 264 8.65 -8.37 -9.81
C ARG A 264 8.52 -7.30 -10.88
N LEU A 265 7.56 -6.38 -10.71
CA LEU A 265 7.33 -5.24 -11.60
C LEU A 265 7.40 -3.94 -10.81
N ILE A 266 8.20 -3.01 -11.28
CA ILE A 266 8.28 -1.65 -10.78
C ILE A 266 7.85 -0.71 -11.90
N VAL A 267 6.84 0.13 -11.64
CA VAL A 267 6.41 1.16 -12.58
C VAL A 267 6.75 2.53 -12.01
N GLY A 268 7.73 3.19 -12.61
CA GLY A 268 8.11 4.57 -12.31
C GLY A 268 7.49 5.56 -13.29
N ALA A 269 7.47 6.85 -12.94
CA ALA A 269 7.01 7.91 -13.81
C ALA A 269 8.07 9.00 -14.00
N TRP A 270 8.35 9.37 -15.25
CA TRP A 270 9.41 10.34 -15.60
C TRP A 270 9.19 11.73 -15.00
N HIS A 271 7.92 12.15 -14.86
CA HIS A 271 7.52 13.47 -14.38
C HIS A 271 6.85 13.41 -13.00
N ASP A 272 7.14 12.36 -12.23
CA ASP A 272 6.62 12.23 -10.88
C ASP A 272 7.23 13.30 -9.96
N ARG A 273 6.36 14.04 -9.28
CA ARG A 273 6.74 15.08 -8.33
C ARG A 273 6.61 14.61 -6.87
N MET A 274 6.03 13.43 -6.66
CA MET A 274 5.80 12.86 -5.32
C MET A 274 6.79 11.72 -5.03
N ALA A 275 6.99 10.82 -6.00
CA ALA A 275 7.94 9.72 -5.92
C ALA A 275 9.11 9.99 -6.87
N LEU A 276 10.29 10.26 -6.29
CA LEU A 276 11.49 10.56 -7.06
C LEU A 276 11.99 9.33 -7.84
N ARG A 277 12.76 9.55 -8.90
CA ARG A 277 13.25 8.47 -9.78
C ARG A 277 14.35 7.63 -9.15
N GLU A 278 15.25 8.29 -8.42
CA GLU A 278 16.43 7.65 -7.85
C GLU A 278 16.08 6.48 -6.91
N PRO A 279 15.10 6.62 -5.98
CA PRO A 279 14.68 5.49 -5.18
C PRO A 279 14.04 4.34 -5.98
N ALA A 280 13.35 4.63 -7.09
CA ALA A 280 12.79 3.57 -7.95
C ALA A 280 13.90 2.79 -8.68
N LEU A 281 14.99 3.46 -9.07
CA LEU A 281 16.19 2.81 -9.61
C LEU A 281 16.88 1.95 -8.55
N ALA A 282 17.09 2.47 -7.33
CA ALA A 282 17.67 1.73 -6.23
C ALA A 282 16.85 0.48 -5.87
N LEU A 283 15.51 0.61 -5.92
CA LEU A 283 14.62 -0.53 -5.74
C LEU A 283 14.82 -1.59 -6.83
N HIS A 284 14.94 -1.16 -8.08
CA HIS A 284 15.16 -2.08 -9.20
C HIS A 284 16.52 -2.79 -9.10
N GLU A 285 17.57 -2.07 -8.72
CA GLU A 285 18.91 -2.67 -8.48
C GLU A 285 18.82 -3.77 -7.41
N LYS A 286 18.04 -3.54 -6.35
CA LYS A 286 17.87 -4.50 -5.26
C LYS A 286 16.96 -5.66 -5.64
N TRP A 287 15.83 -5.37 -6.25
CA TRP A 287 14.81 -6.39 -6.54
C TRP A 287 15.07 -7.17 -7.82
N GLY A 288 15.77 -6.57 -8.79
CA GLY A 288 15.74 -7.04 -10.16
C GLY A 288 14.32 -6.93 -10.76
N GLY A 289 14.05 -7.76 -11.76
CA GLY A 289 12.74 -7.80 -12.41
C GLY A 289 12.54 -6.74 -13.48
N GLU A 290 11.28 -6.43 -13.81
CA GLU A 290 10.93 -5.43 -14.82
C GLU A 290 10.81 -4.04 -14.19
N LEU A 291 11.58 -3.07 -14.70
CA LEU A 291 11.38 -1.64 -14.42
C LEU A 291 10.77 -0.98 -15.65
N TYR A 292 9.54 -0.54 -15.52
CA TYR A 292 8.81 0.15 -16.57
C TYR A 292 8.68 1.64 -16.28
N TRP A 293 9.20 2.48 -17.15
CA TRP A 293 9.03 3.93 -17.05
C TRP A 293 7.89 4.42 -17.93
N HIS A 294 6.97 5.15 -17.34
CA HIS A 294 5.91 5.81 -18.08
C HIS A 294 6.12 7.32 -18.18
N ASP A 295 5.75 7.88 -19.33
CA ASP A 295 5.86 9.32 -19.60
C ASP A 295 4.64 10.05 -19.01
N GLY A 296 4.70 10.37 -17.72
CA GLY A 296 3.63 11.05 -16.98
C GLY A 296 4.02 11.36 -15.54
N GLY A 297 3.09 11.97 -14.80
CA GLY A 297 3.22 12.26 -13.36
C GLY A 297 2.70 11.11 -12.49
N HIS A 298 2.66 11.37 -11.18
CA HIS A 298 2.36 10.39 -10.13
C HIS A 298 1.09 9.56 -10.37
N ALA A 299 -0.03 10.22 -10.66
CA ALA A 299 -1.29 9.53 -10.94
C ALA A 299 -1.48 9.11 -12.41
N GLY A 300 -0.56 9.48 -13.30
CA GLY A 300 -0.69 9.27 -14.74
C GLY A 300 -0.75 7.79 -15.14
N HIS A 301 -0.10 6.91 -14.35
CA HIS A 301 -0.10 5.48 -14.59
C HIS A 301 -1.52 4.87 -14.62
N LEU A 302 -2.47 5.39 -13.85
CA LEU A 302 -3.86 4.93 -13.82
C LEU A 302 -4.57 5.06 -15.17
N PHE A 303 -4.16 6.04 -15.97
CA PHE A 303 -4.78 6.38 -17.26
C PHE A 303 -3.91 5.99 -18.46
N SER A 304 -2.68 5.56 -18.24
CA SER A 304 -1.75 5.18 -19.30
C SER A 304 -2.08 3.82 -19.89
N ARG A 305 -2.50 3.78 -21.16
CA ARG A 305 -2.73 2.51 -21.88
C ARG A 305 -1.48 1.63 -21.95
N ARG A 306 -0.28 2.24 -22.02
CA ARG A 306 0.99 1.52 -22.08
C ARG A 306 1.30 0.85 -20.73
N VAL A 307 1.09 1.55 -19.60
CA VAL A 307 1.22 0.95 -18.27
C VAL A 307 0.21 -0.18 -18.08
N GLN A 308 -1.03 0.05 -18.51
CA GLN A 308 -2.08 -0.97 -18.43
C GLN A 308 -1.68 -2.23 -19.22
N ALA A 309 -1.15 -2.08 -20.43
CA ALA A 309 -0.67 -3.21 -21.23
C ALA A 309 0.54 -3.92 -20.60
N ALA A 310 1.49 -3.19 -20.00
CA ALA A 310 2.60 -3.77 -19.25
C ALA A 310 2.10 -4.58 -18.04
N SER A 311 1.17 -4.02 -17.26
CA SER A 311 0.55 -4.71 -16.12
C SER A 311 -0.21 -5.97 -16.55
N GLU A 312 -0.95 -5.91 -17.65
CA GLU A 312 -1.70 -7.07 -18.18
C GLU A 312 -0.76 -8.17 -18.69
N ARG A 313 0.34 -7.83 -19.35
CA ARG A 313 1.37 -8.82 -19.73
C ARG A 313 1.98 -9.49 -18.51
N PHE A 314 2.35 -8.69 -17.52
CA PHE A 314 2.91 -9.19 -16.27
C PHE A 314 1.94 -10.17 -15.56
N LEU A 315 0.68 -9.79 -15.38
CA LEU A 315 -0.34 -10.66 -14.78
C LEU A 315 -0.64 -11.88 -15.65
N GLY A 316 -0.67 -11.71 -16.99
CA GLY A 316 -0.88 -12.80 -17.93
C GLY A 316 0.21 -13.88 -17.82
N GLY A 317 1.47 -13.48 -17.72
CA GLY A 317 2.59 -14.39 -17.50
C GLY A 317 2.45 -15.22 -16.22
N VAL A 318 1.96 -14.61 -15.13
CA VAL A 318 1.65 -15.34 -13.88
C VAL A 318 0.53 -16.36 -14.09
N SER A 319 -0.57 -15.94 -14.76
CA SER A 319 -1.73 -16.81 -14.99
C SER A 319 -1.39 -18.03 -15.85
N GLU A 320 -0.60 -17.86 -16.91
CA GLU A 320 -0.20 -18.94 -17.82
C GLU A 320 0.68 -19.98 -17.15
N GLU A 321 1.62 -19.55 -16.31
CA GLU A 321 2.48 -20.50 -15.61
C GLU A 321 1.73 -21.26 -14.53
N VAL A 322 0.83 -20.60 -13.81
CA VAL A 322 -0.07 -21.26 -12.87
C VAL A 322 -0.93 -22.30 -13.60
N GLY A 323 -1.47 -21.95 -14.76
CA GLY A 323 -2.21 -22.88 -15.61
C GLY A 323 -1.40 -24.13 -15.94
N ARG A 324 -0.12 -23.98 -16.30
CA ARG A 324 0.80 -25.11 -16.60
C ARG A 324 1.06 -26.00 -15.37
N ARG A 325 1.24 -25.44 -14.19
CA ARG A 325 1.46 -26.18 -12.93
C ARG A 325 0.27 -27.06 -12.52
N TRP A 326 -0.94 -26.72 -12.93
CA TRP A 326 -2.18 -27.43 -12.56
C TRP A 326 -2.70 -28.35 -13.66
N SER A 327 -2.10 -28.32 -14.87
CA SER A 327 -2.47 -29.17 -16.02
C SER A 327 -1.58 -30.40 -16.18
N GLY A 328 -0.49 -30.52 -15.42
CA GLY A 328 0.43 -31.67 -15.38
C GLY A 328 0.24 -32.47 -14.09
#